data_5d7cb4065d89d60f9b6e7424ef5623c4
#
_entry.id   5d7cb4065d89d60f9b6e7424ef5623c4
#
_cell.length_a   1.000
_cell.length_b   1.000
_cell.length_c   1.000
_cell.angle_alpha   90.00
_cell.angle_beta   90.00
_cell.angle_gamma   90.00
#
_symmetry.space_group_name_H-M   'P 1'
#
loop_
_entity.id
_entity.type
_entity.pdbx_description
1 polymer ?
#
loop_
_entity_poly.entity_id
_entity_poly.type
_entity_poly.pdbx_seq_one_letter_code
_entity_poly.pdbx_strand_id
1 'polypeptide(L)'
;WLKLLSGQGQASAASVFAVGDDDQSIYGFRGADVANMRLFERQFKPTTVKLEQNYRSHANILDSANHLIAHNTERLGKNLRTDAGHGELVRLFEAHSDGLEATWLVDEIRGLINDGMTRSEVAILYRSNAQSRIIEHSLFSASIPYRVYGGLRFFERAEIKHALAYLRLLENPN
;
A
#
# COMPACT_ATOMS: atom_id res chain seq x y z
N TRP A 1 -23.55 -10.83 10.23
CA TRP A 1 -23.85 -9.69 11.11
C TRP A 1 -24.71 -8.65 10.41
N LEU A 2 -24.34 -8.15 9.23
CA LEU A 2 -25.10 -7.11 8.51
C LEU A 2 -26.58 -7.49 8.31
N LYS A 3 -26.84 -8.74 7.95
CA LYS A 3 -28.19 -9.27 7.77
C LYS A 3 -29.02 -9.18 9.06
N LEU A 4 -28.42 -9.50 10.20
CA LEU A 4 -29.09 -9.40 11.50
C LEU A 4 -29.34 -7.94 11.91
N LEU A 5 -28.33 -7.09 11.73
CA LEU A 5 -28.43 -5.66 12.08
C LEU A 5 -29.42 -4.89 11.22
N SER A 6 -29.53 -5.26 9.93
CA SER A 6 -30.44 -4.61 9.00
C SER A 6 -31.89 -5.08 9.13
N GLY A 7 -32.16 -6.10 9.95
CA GLY A 7 -33.50 -6.67 10.07
C GLY A 7 -34.04 -7.29 8.77
N GLN A 8 -33.17 -7.72 7.87
CA GLN A 8 -33.59 -8.30 6.60
C GLN A 8 -34.50 -9.51 6.80
N GLY A 9 -35.70 -9.49 6.20
CA GLY A 9 -36.75 -10.48 6.39
C GLY A 9 -37.79 -10.09 7.46
N GLN A 10 -37.67 -8.91 8.10
CA GLN A 10 -38.64 -8.32 8.98
C GLN A 10 -39.48 -7.26 8.24
N ALA A 11 -40.65 -6.92 8.79
CA ALA A 11 -41.54 -5.93 8.21
C ALA A 11 -40.96 -4.50 8.14
N SER A 12 -39.92 -4.22 8.91
CA SER A 12 -39.20 -2.94 8.92
C SER A 12 -37.69 -3.15 8.77
N ALA A 13 -37.27 -3.57 7.57
CA ALA A 13 -35.86 -3.71 7.27
C ALA A 13 -35.20 -2.35 6.99
N ALA A 14 -34.03 -2.12 7.58
CA ALA A 14 -33.24 -0.93 7.29
C ALA A 14 -32.59 -1.02 5.89
N SER A 15 -32.50 0.12 5.22
CA SER A 15 -31.70 0.22 3.99
C SER A 15 -30.22 0.13 4.32
N VAL A 16 -29.50 -0.69 3.55
CA VAL A 16 -28.05 -0.88 3.73
C VAL A 16 -27.33 -0.24 2.54
N PHE A 17 -26.38 0.64 2.85
CA PHE A 17 -25.45 1.22 1.89
C PHE A 17 -24.04 0.74 2.23
N ALA A 18 -23.36 0.11 1.26
CA ALA A 18 -22.02 -0.42 1.45
C ALA A 18 -21.07 0.13 0.38
N VAL A 19 -19.88 0.48 0.79
CA VAL A 19 -18.79 0.92 -0.09
C VAL A 19 -17.60 0.00 0.14
N GLY A 20 -16.97 -0.43 -0.93
CA GLY A 20 -15.81 -1.29 -0.84
C GLY A 20 -15.06 -1.37 -2.16
N ASP A 21 -13.90 -2.00 -2.12
CA ASP A 21 -13.03 -2.23 -3.27
C ASP A 21 -12.34 -3.59 -3.11
N ASP A 22 -12.81 -4.58 -3.86
CA ASP A 22 -12.26 -5.94 -3.86
C ASP A 22 -10.83 -6.00 -4.40
N ASP A 23 -10.49 -5.15 -5.36
CA ASP A 23 -9.15 -5.07 -5.95
C ASP A 23 -8.10 -4.54 -4.95
N GLN A 24 -8.53 -3.88 -3.87
CA GLN A 24 -7.67 -3.39 -2.78
C GLN A 24 -7.65 -4.32 -1.55
N SER A 25 -8.14 -5.55 -1.68
CA SER A 25 -8.17 -6.52 -0.58
C SER A 25 -6.79 -7.13 -0.37
N ILE A 26 -5.94 -6.45 0.42
CA ILE A 26 -4.55 -6.84 0.68
C ILE A 26 -4.34 -7.53 2.04
N TYR A 27 -5.39 -7.79 2.81
CA TYR A 27 -5.31 -8.38 4.15
C TYR A 27 -5.74 -9.86 4.23
N GLY A 28 -5.70 -10.58 3.11
CA GLY A 28 -5.99 -12.02 3.09
C GLY A 28 -5.14 -12.82 4.10
N PHE A 29 -3.86 -12.45 4.28
CA PHE A 29 -2.96 -13.05 5.26
C PHE A 29 -3.36 -12.79 6.74
N ARG A 30 -4.30 -11.88 6.98
CA ARG A 30 -4.91 -11.59 8.29
C ARG A 30 -6.33 -12.14 8.43
N GLY A 31 -6.77 -13.01 7.50
CA GLY A 31 -8.09 -13.61 7.51
C GLY A 31 -9.19 -12.75 6.86
N ALA A 32 -8.83 -11.69 6.13
CA ALA A 32 -9.80 -10.98 5.31
C ALA A 32 -10.20 -11.86 4.11
N ASP A 33 -11.50 -11.95 3.87
CA ASP A 33 -12.06 -12.76 2.80
C ASP A 33 -12.90 -11.89 1.85
N VAL A 34 -12.44 -11.80 0.60
CA VAL A 34 -13.11 -11.09 -0.50
C VAL A 34 -14.49 -11.69 -0.80
N ALA A 35 -14.67 -12.98 -0.50
CA ALA A 35 -15.96 -13.66 -0.68
C ALA A 35 -17.11 -12.97 0.08
N ASN A 36 -16.80 -12.21 1.15
CA ASN A 36 -17.80 -11.43 1.88
C ASN A 36 -18.50 -10.39 1.00
N MET A 37 -17.82 -9.79 0.02
CA MET A 37 -18.44 -8.83 -0.91
C MET A 37 -19.42 -9.55 -1.83
N ARG A 38 -19.04 -10.71 -2.37
CA ARG A 38 -19.94 -11.55 -3.18
C ARG A 38 -21.13 -12.06 -2.38
N LEU A 39 -20.89 -12.43 -1.12
CA LEU A 39 -21.96 -12.85 -0.21
C LEU A 39 -22.94 -11.72 0.03
N PHE A 40 -22.45 -10.51 0.22
CA PHE A 40 -23.30 -9.31 0.33
C PHE A 40 -24.16 -9.12 -0.93
N GLU A 41 -23.58 -9.18 -2.12
CA GLU A 41 -24.34 -9.07 -3.38
C GLU A 41 -25.44 -10.12 -3.50
N ARG A 42 -25.12 -11.39 -3.17
CA ARG A 42 -26.11 -12.48 -3.22
C ARG A 42 -27.23 -12.30 -2.21
N GLN A 43 -26.91 -11.84 -0.98
CA GLN A 43 -27.87 -11.73 0.10
C GLN A 43 -28.76 -10.49 0.00
N PHE A 44 -28.18 -9.37 -0.36
CA PHE A 44 -28.88 -8.07 -0.37
C PHE A 44 -29.38 -7.66 -1.75
N LYS A 45 -28.84 -8.25 -2.82
CA LYS A 45 -29.15 -7.91 -4.22
C LYS A 45 -29.14 -6.39 -4.44
N PRO A 46 -28.06 -5.69 -4.09
CA PRO A 46 -28.01 -4.25 -4.12
C PRO A 46 -27.99 -3.72 -5.55
N THR A 47 -28.38 -2.47 -5.72
CA THR A 47 -28.00 -1.71 -6.92
C THR A 47 -26.51 -1.39 -6.81
N THR A 48 -25.71 -1.95 -7.72
CA THR A 48 -24.26 -1.78 -7.72
C THR A 48 -23.86 -0.64 -8.66
N VAL A 49 -23.11 0.32 -8.14
CA VAL A 49 -22.52 1.41 -8.92
C VAL A 49 -21.00 1.27 -8.87
N LYS A 50 -20.36 1.21 -10.05
CA LYS A 50 -18.89 1.13 -10.15
C LYS A 50 -18.31 2.53 -10.34
N LEU A 51 -17.41 2.92 -9.45
CA LEU A 51 -16.68 4.19 -9.55
C LEU A 51 -15.37 3.94 -10.29
N GLU A 52 -15.39 4.12 -11.61
CA GLU A 52 -14.24 3.82 -12.47
C GLU A 52 -13.43 5.05 -12.87
N GLN A 53 -14.01 6.25 -12.73
CA GLN A 53 -13.29 7.48 -12.96
C GLN A 53 -12.28 7.75 -11.84
N ASN A 54 -11.01 7.84 -12.20
CA ASN A 54 -9.91 8.15 -11.30
C ASN A 54 -9.46 9.60 -11.50
N TYR A 55 -9.23 10.30 -10.41
CA TYR A 55 -8.81 11.71 -10.38
C TYR A 55 -7.42 11.90 -9.76
N ARG A 56 -6.72 10.80 -9.46
CA ARG A 56 -5.42 10.81 -8.77
C ARG A 56 -4.26 10.63 -9.74
N SER A 57 -4.41 9.73 -10.70
CA SER A 57 -3.30 9.21 -11.49
C SER A 57 -3.48 9.48 -12.98
N HIS A 58 -2.36 9.59 -13.70
CA HIS A 58 -2.33 9.60 -15.14
C HIS A 58 -2.64 8.22 -15.74
N ALA A 59 -3.02 8.20 -17.03
CA ALA A 59 -3.51 7.00 -17.72
C ALA A 59 -2.51 5.83 -17.69
N ASN A 60 -1.24 6.07 -17.96
CA ASN A 60 -0.21 5.03 -17.98
C ASN A 60 -0.01 4.30 -16.64
N ILE A 61 -0.27 4.98 -15.51
CA ILE A 61 -0.26 4.34 -14.18
C ILE A 61 -1.50 3.44 -14.03
N LEU A 62 -2.67 3.94 -14.44
CA LEU A 62 -3.92 3.16 -14.38
C LEU A 62 -3.89 1.97 -15.34
N ASP A 63 -3.33 2.13 -16.54
CA ASP A 63 -3.19 1.05 -17.51
C ASP A 63 -2.32 -0.08 -16.94
N SER A 64 -1.21 0.27 -16.30
CA SER A 64 -0.35 -0.70 -15.62
C SER A 64 -1.08 -1.42 -14.48
N ALA A 65 -1.84 -0.68 -13.66
CA ALA A 65 -2.63 -1.23 -12.57
C ALA A 65 -3.77 -2.12 -13.09
N ASN A 66 -4.50 -1.69 -14.11
CA ASN A 66 -5.57 -2.47 -14.74
C ASN A 66 -5.02 -3.76 -15.35
N HIS A 67 -3.87 -3.69 -16.01
CA HIS A 67 -3.22 -4.88 -16.58
C HIS A 67 -2.80 -5.88 -15.50
N LEU A 68 -2.20 -5.40 -14.41
CA LEU A 68 -1.81 -6.24 -13.29
C LEU A 68 -3.02 -6.93 -12.66
N ILE A 69 -4.06 -6.16 -12.33
CA ILE A 69 -5.24 -6.68 -11.62
C ILE A 69 -6.11 -7.59 -12.49
N ALA A 70 -6.01 -7.48 -13.81
CA ALA A 70 -6.74 -8.35 -14.75
C ALA A 70 -6.38 -9.84 -14.61
N HIS A 71 -5.21 -10.16 -14.02
CA HIS A 71 -4.81 -11.54 -13.73
C HIS A 71 -5.63 -12.17 -12.59
N ASN A 72 -6.32 -11.36 -11.78
CA ASN A 72 -7.25 -11.86 -10.77
C ASN A 72 -8.58 -12.23 -11.44
N THR A 73 -8.88 -13.53 -11.48
CA THR A 73 -10.12 -14.04 -12.13
C THR A 73 -11.36 -13.87 -11.27
N GLU A 74 -11.18 -13.72 -9.97
CA GLU A 74 -12.26 -13.68 -8.97
C GLU A 74 -12.57 -12.26 -8.47
N ARG A 75 -12.75 -11.31 -9.36
CA ARG A 75 -13.04 -9.90 -9.02
C ARG A 75 -14.44 -9.51 -9.46
N LEU A 76 -15.01 -8.47 -8.82
CA LEU A 76 -16.29 -7.87 -9.24
C LEU A 76 -16.16 -7.12 -10.58
N GLY A 77 -14.93 -6.85 -10.98
CA GLY A 77 -14.57 -6.28 -12.28
C GLY A 77 -14.92 -4.80 -12.38
N LYS A 78 -13.91 -3.97 -12.40
CA LYS A 78 -13.96 -2.56 -12.79
C LYS A 78 -12.72 -2.24 -13.61
N ASN A 79 -12.77 -1.17 -14.38
CA ASN A 79 -11.64 -0.69 -15.15
C ASN A 79 -11.43 0.79 -14.87
N LEU A 80 -10.33 1.12 -14.23
CA LEU A 80 -10.03 2.51 -13.86
C LEU A 80 -9.62 3.30 -15.10
N ARG A 81 -10.17 4.50 -15.24
CA ARG A 81 -9.88 5.44 -16.33
C ARG A 81 -9.70 6.84 -15.79
N THR A 82 -9.02 7.69 -16.52
CA THR A 82 -8.80 9.10 -16.15
C THR A 82 -8.87 10.01 -17.38
N ASP A 83 -9.25 11.25 -17.15
CA ASP A 83 -9.20 12.30 -18.17
C ASP A 83 -7.90 13.13 -18.08
N ALA A 84 -6.99 12.80 -17.15
CA ALA A 84 -5.72 13.49 -16.94
C ALA A 84 -4.67 13.23 -18.05
N GLY A 85 -4.98 12.39 -19.04
CA GLY A 85 -4.05 12.02 -20.11
C GLY A 85 -2.89 11.14 -19.64
N HIS A 86 -1.87 11.00 -20.48
CA HIS A 86 -0.65 10.27 -20.17
C HIS A 86 0.34 11.17 -19.44
N GLY A 87 0.99 10.61 -18.42
CA GLY A 87 2.11 11.22 -17.71
C GLY A 87 3.43 10.52 -18.03
N GLU A 88 4.41 10.60 -17.13
CA GLU A 88 5.67 9.88 -17.25
C GLU A 88 5.44 8.36 -17.27
N LEU A 89 6.28 7.66 -18.00
CA LEU A 89 6.23 6.20 -18.07
C LEU A 89 6.63 5.58 -16.72
N VAL A 90 5.97 4.49 -16.37
CA VAL A 90 6.40 3.65 -15.24
C VAL A 90 7.76 3.05 -15.58
N ARG A 91 8.75 3.27 -14.72
CA ARG A 91 10.10 2.75 -14.87
C ARG A 91 10.30 1.51 -14.02
N LEU A 92 10.97 0.52 -14.56
CA LEU A 92 11.38 -0.70 -13.86
C LEU A 92 12.90 -0.69 -13.72
N PHE A 93 13.37 -0.91 -12.51
CA PHE A 93 14.77 -1.09 -12.20
C PHE A 93 14.97 -2.42 -11.47
N GLU A 94 15.90 -3.24 -11.95
CA GLU A 94 16.29 -4.49 -11.33
C GLU A 94 17.73 -4.38 -10.82
N ALA A 95 17.91 -4.55 -9.52
CA ALA A 95 19.20 -4.50 -8.87
C ALA A 95 19.70 -5.91 -8.52
N HIS A 96 21.02 -6.13 -8.56
CA HIS A 96 21.63 -7.39 -8.15
C HIS A 96 21.66 -7.59 -6.62
N SER A 97 21.42 -6.56 -5.84
CA SER A 97 21.34 -6.61 -4.38
C SER A 97 20.47 -5.51 -3.81
N ASP A 98 19.99 -5.70 -2.58
CA ASP A 98 19.23 -4.72 -1.80
C ASP A 98 20.04 -3.42 -1.55
N GLY A 99 21.37 -3.53 -1.42
CA GLY A 99 22.24 -2.38 -1.28
C GLY A 99 22.31 -1.52 -2.55
N LEU A 100 22.38 -2.15 -3.72
CA LEU A 100 22.35 -1.45 -5.02
C LEU A 100 20.97 -0.84 -5.28
N GLU A 101 19.88 -1.54 -4.92
CA GLU A 101 18.52 -0.99 -4.98
C GLU A 101 18.41 0.28 -4.14
N ALA A 102 18.89 0.23 -2.89
CA ALA A 102 18.82 1.37 -1.99
C ALA A 102 19.70 2.55 -2.45
N THR A 103 20.86 2.28 -3.05
CA THR A 103 21.72 3.30 -3.66
C THR A 103 21.00 3.98 -4.83
N TRP A 104 20.43 3.19 -5.73
CA TRP A 104 19.66 3.72 -6.85
C TRP A 104 18.48 4.58 -6.39
N LEU A 105 17.72 4.14 -5.35
CA LEU A 105 16.64 4.93 -4.76
C LEU A 105 17.12 6.28 -4.26
N VAL A 106 18.27 6.33 -3.59
CA VAL A 106 18.86 7.59 -3.10
C VAL A 106 19.19 8.53 -4.27
N ASP A 107 19.77 8.00 -5.32
CA ASP A 107 20.18 8.79 -6.49
C ASP A 107 18.95 9.31 -7.25
N GLU A 108 17.92 8.52 -7.43
CA GLU A 108 16.64 8.95 -8.01
C GLU A 108 15.99 10.07 -7.18
N ILE A 109 15.92 9.91 -5.86
CA ILE A 109 15.35 10.92 -4.96
C ILE A 109 16.14 12.24 -5.05
N ARG A 110 17.47 12.17 -5.10
CA ARG A 110 18.30 13.37 -5.30
C ARG A 110 18.03 14.05 -6.63
N GLY A 111 17.90 13.25 -7.71
CA GLY A 111 17.52 13.77 -9.01
C GLY A 111 16.20 14.52 -8.96
N LEU A 112 15.15 13.89 -8.45
CA LEU A 112 13.82 14.49 -8.31
C LEU A 112 13.83 15.80 -7.49
N ILE A 113 14.58 15.82 -6.38
CA ILE A 113 14.72 17.02 -5.55
C ILE A 113 15.45 18.14 -6.31
N ASN A 114 16.51 17.81 -7.04
CA ASN A 114 17.26 18.78 -7.85
C ASN A 114 16.40 19.36 -8.99
N ASP A 115 15.48 18.55 -9.52
CA ASP A 115 14.50 18.97 -10.54
C ASP A 115 13.33 19.77 -9.95
N GLY A 116 13.35 20.04 -8.64
CA GLY A 116 12.40 20.93 -7.96
C GLY A 116 11.26 20.22 -7.21
N MET A 117 11.22 18.88 -7.21
CA MET A 117 10.22 18.13 -6.43
C MET A 117 10.48 18.28 -4.93
N THR A 118 9.43 18.46 -4.14
CA THR A 118 9.59 18.49 -2.69
C THR A 118 9.65 17.07 -2.12
N ARG A 119 10.39 16.88 -1.03
CA ARG A 119 10.52 15.57 -0.37
C ARG A 119 9.19 14.99 0.10
N SER A 120 8.22 15.82 0.40
CA SER A 120 6.86 15.41 0.80
C SER A 120 6.05 14.78 -0.34
N GLU A 121 6.49 14.96 -1.58
CA GLU A 121 5.87 14.38 -2.76
C GLU A 121 6.45 13.02 -3.14
N VAL A 122 7.54 12.60 -2.47
CA VAL A 122 8.19 11.31 -2.71
C VAL A 122 7.78 10.29 -1.64
N ALA A 123 7.33 9.13 -2.07
CA ALA A 123 7.01 8.02 -1.18
C ALA A 123 7.72 6.73 -1.62
N ILE A 124 8.29 5.99 -0.67
CA ILE A 124 8.86 4.68 -0.88
C ILE A 124 7.94 3.65 -0.26
N LEU A 125 7.45 2.71 -1.07
CA LEU A 125 6.61 1.61 -0.64
C LEU A 125 7.41 0.31 -0.71
N TYR A 126 7.34 -0.49 0.35
CA TYR A 126 8.01 -1.78 0.41
C TYR A 126 7.08 -2.87 0.95
N ARG A 127 7.33 -4.13 0.56
CA ARG A 127 6.45 -5.25 0.90
C ARG A 127 6.66 -5.75 2.33
N SER A 128 7.88 -5.75 2.83
CA SER A 128 8.20 -6.27 4.16
C SER A 128 9.03 -5.29 4.98
N ASN A 129 8.84 -5.35 6.30
CA ASN A 129 9.60 -4.51 7.23
C ASN A 129 11.11 -4.77 7.19
N ALA A 130 11.55 -5.92 6.71
CA ALA A 130 12.97 -6.24 6.58
C ALA A 130 13.66 -5.29 5.58
N GLN A 131 12.96 -4.92 4.49
CA GLN A 131 13.48 -4.01 3.46
C GLN A 131 13.71 -2.59 4.00
N SER A 132 12.93 -2.14 5.01
CA SER A 132 13.07 -0.78 5.52
C SER A 132 14.45 -0.47 6.07
N ARG A 133 15.14 -1.47 6.66
CA ARG A 133 16.44 -1.27 7.30
C ARG A 133 17.49 -0.69 6.36
N ILE A 134 17.64 -1.29 5.18
CA ILE A 134 18.67 -0.86 4.23
C ILE A 134 18.30 0.47 3.58
N ILE A 135 17.02 0.66 3.28
CA ILE A 135 16.49 1.92 2.72
C ILE A 135 16.70 3.06 3.73
N GLU A 136 16.30 2.87 5.00
CA GLU A 136 16.48 3.86 6.07
C GLU A 136 17.96 4.20 6.29
N HIS A 137 18.83 3.18 6.29
CA HIS A 137 20.27 3.38 6.42
C HIS A 137 20.85 4.21 5.27
N SER A 138 20.46 3.90 4.04
CA SER A 138 20.94 4.61 2.85
C SER A 138 20.45 6.05 2.80
N LEU A 139 19.18 6.31 3.15
CA LEU A 139 18.63 7.67 3.25
C LEU A 139 19.34 8.48 4.35
N PHE A 140 19.59 7.87 5.52
CA PHE A 140 20.30 8.50 6.62
C PHE A 140 21.75 8.84 6.22
N SER A 141 22.48 7.90 5.63
CA SER A 141 23.86 8.10 5.16
C SER A 141 23.95 9.18 4.09
N ALA A 142 22.91 9.30 3.26
CA ALA A 142 22.79 10.33 2.22
C ALA A 142 22.32 11.69 2.76
N SER A 143 22.03 11.80 4.05
CA SER A 143 21.48 12.98 4.71
C SER A 143 20.13 13.43 4.11
N ILE A 144 19.33 12.47 3.64
CA ILE A 144 17.97 12.71 3.15
C ILE A 144 16.99 12.49 4.31
N PRO A 145 16.33 13.53 4.85
CA PRO A 145 15.34 13.37 5.89
C PRO A 145 14.13 12.55 5.41
N TYR A 146 13.69 11.61 6.22
CA TYR A 146 12.56 10.75 5.92
C TYR A 146 11.65 10.54 7.14
N ARG A 147 10.43 10.05 6.89
CA ARG A 147 9.47 9.63 7.92
C ARG A 147 8.91 8.26 7.58
N VAL A 148 8.88 7.37 8.57
CA VAL A 148 8.23 6.05 8.45
C VAL A 148 6.77 6.18 8.90
N TYR A 149 5.84 5.74 8.04
CA TYR A 149 4.41 5.68 8.34
C TYR A 149 3.99 4.24 8.63
N GLY A 150 3.08 4.07 9.57
CA GLY A 150 2.51 2.75 9.91
C GLY A 150 3.41 1.86 10.75
N GLY A 151 4.56 2.35 11.22
CA GLY A 151 5.49 1.62 12.06
C GLY A 151 6.51 2.51 12.74
N LEU A 152 7.29 1.91 13.64
CA LEU A 152 8.46 2.55 14.24
C LEU A 152 9.64 2.43 13.28
N ARG A 153 10.54 3.42 13.30
CA ARG A 153 11.84 3.32 12.62
C ARG A 153 12.53 2.04 13.09
N PHE A 154 13.39 1.47 12.25
CA PHE A 154 14.03 0.18 12.55
C PHE A 154 14.62 0.12 13.97
N PHE A 155 15.40 1.11 14.37
CA PHE A 155 16.04 1.17 15.69
C PHE A 155 15.09 1.56 16.85
N GLU A 156 13.87 1.99 16.56
CA GLU A 156 12.83 2.31 17.54
C GLU A 156 11.95 1.12 17.91
N ARG A 157 12.02 0.04 17.12
CA ARG A 157 11.26 -1.19 17.37
C ARG A 157 11.67 -1.85 18.67
N ALA A 158 10.69 -2.38 19.41
CA ALA A 158 10.92 -2.97 20.73
C ALA A 158 11.95 -4.11 20.69
N GLU A 159 11.84 -5.00 19.72
CA GLU A 159 12.75 -6.13 19.52
C GLU A 159 14.20 -5.66 19.29
N ILE A 160 14.39 -4.58 18.55
CA ILE A 160 15.72 -4.02 18.28
C ILE A 160 16.28 -3.31 19.52
N LYS A 161 15.44 -2.54 20.22
CA LYS A 161 15.83 -1.90 21.50
C LYS A 161 16.24 -2.95 22.55
N HIS A 162 15.50 -4.05 22.65
CA HIS A 162 15.83 -5.14 23.56
C HIS A 162 17.17 -5.78 23.18
N ALA A 163 17.38 -6.11 21.90
CA ALA A 163 18.64 -6.66 21.43
C ALA A 163 19.82 -5.72 21.72
N LEU A 164 19.68 -4.44 21.46
CA LEU A 164 20.70 -3.44 21.78
C LEU A 164 20.94 -3.30 23.29
N ALA A 165 19.89 -3.40 24.12
CA ALA A 165 20.02 -3.37 25.55
C ALA A 165 20.85 -4.56 26.08
N TYR A 166 20.59 -5.78 25.56
CA TYR A 166 21.40 -6.96 25.89
C TYR A 166 22.85 -6.83 25.44
N LEU A 167 23.13 -6.30 24.27
CA LEU A 167 24.47 -6.05 23.78
C LEU A 167 25.23 -5.05 24.69
N ARG A 168 24.54 -3.98 25.12
CA ARG A 168 25.12 -2.99 26.05
C ARG A 168 25.42 -3.59 27.42
N LEU A 169 24.56 -4.49 27.91
CA LEU A 169 24.82 -5.21 29.16
C LEU A 169 26.04 -6.15 29.07
N LEU A 170 26.30 -6.73 27.87
CA LEU A 170 27.52 -7.53 27.66
C LEU A 170 28.79 -6.68 27.64
N GLU A 171 28.70 -5.46 27.10
CA GLU A 171 29.82 -4.53 27.03
C GLU A 171 30.12 -3.84 28.40
N ASN A 172 29.05 -3.49 29.13
CA ASN A 172 29.11 -2.86 30.46
C ASN A 172 28.18 -3.60 31.43
N PRO A 173 28.68 -4.67 32.09
CA PRO A 173 27.87 -5.48 32.99
C PRO A 173 27.62 -4.85 34.39
N ASN A 174 28.11 -3.61 34.67
CA ASN A 174 27.91 -2.87 35.93
C ASN A 174 26.97 -1.69 35.76
#